data_bc1bef9cd234c78a09a86934a0629da5
#
_entry.id   bc1bef9cd234c78a09a86934a0629da5
#
_cell.length_a   1.000
_cell.length_b   1.000
_cell.length_c   1.000
_cell.angle_alpha   90.00
_cell.angle_beta   90.00
_cell.angle_gamma   90.00
#
_symmetry.space_group_name_H-M   'P 1'
#
loop_
_entity.id
_entity.type
_entity.pdbx_description
1 polymer ?
#
loop_
_entity_poly.entity_id
_entity_poly.type
_entity_poly.pdbx_seq_one_letter_code
_entity_poly.pdbx_strand_id
1 'polypeptide(L)'
;QDEPEEKGVNIDSANYRAQWDESYEYDIPIEINDYASFENFLNNHPQQDMEIEDLLKKFNEDFFNENLLYAYIKSEPSGSNKLEADKAIIENGTLILKMSRYVPEIGTADMAARVCIFAIERDTLNQVSTVIANIADEEW
;
A
#
# COMPACT_ATOMS: atom_id res chain seq x y z
N GLN A 1 -18.52 23.27 15.64
CA GLN A 1 -18.64 22.98 14.22
C GLN A 1 -17.59 21.97 13.78
N ASP A 2 -18.01 20.83 13.34
CA ASP A 2 -17.11 19.78 12.92
C ASP A 2 -16.78 19.91 11.43
N GLU A 3 -15.53 19.62 11.10
CA GLU A 3 -15.15 19.53 9.70
C GLU A 3 -15.64 18.21 9.14
N PRO A 4 -16.03 18.17 7.86
CA PRO A 4 -16.41 16.91 7.24
C PRO A 4 -15.22 15.94 7.26
N GLU A 5 -15.46 14.72 7.66
CA GLU A 5 -14.43 13.70 7.58
C GLU A 5 -14.15 13.35 6.12
N GLU A 6 -12.89 13.17 5.81
CA GLU A 6 -12.49 12.65 4.51
C GLU A 6 -12.95 11.20 4.42
N LYS A 7 -13.66 10.87 3.37
CA LYS A 7 -14.10 9.50 3.15
C LYS A 7 -13.08 8.73 2.33
N GLY A 8 -12.69 7.57 2.85
CA GLY A 8 -11.85 6.66 2.10
C GLY A 8 -12.63 6.01 0.98
N VAL A 9 -11.96 5.80 -0.13
CA VAL A 9 -12.49 5.06 -1.27
C VAL A 9 -11.88 3.67 -1.38
N ASN A 10 -10.92 3.34 -0.51
CA ASN A 10 -10.37 2.00 -0.46
C ASN A 10 -11.35 1.08 0.25
N ILE A 11 -11.62 -0.09 -0.34
CA ILE A 11 -12.53 -1.08 0.23
C ILE A 11 -11.81 -2.04 1.17
N ASP A 12 -10.49 -2.12 1.04
CA ASP A 12 -9.65 -2.97 1.89
C ASP A 12 -8.20 -2.53 1.74
N SER A 13 -7.33 -3.09 2.57
CA SER A 13 -5.90 -2.81 2.51
C SER A 13 -5.11 -3.95 3.13
N ALA A 14 -3.80 -3.95 2.88
CA ALA A 14 -2.87 -4.89 3.49
C ALA A 14 -1.51 -4.24 3.60
N ASN A 15 -0.74 -4.67 4.59
CA ASN A 15 0.62 -4.16 4.79
C ASN A 15 1.53 -5.35 5.08
N TYR A 16 2.77 -5.30 4.57
CA TYR A 16 3.73 -6.33 4.95
C TYR A 16 5.17 -5.80 4.86
N ARG A 17 6.08 -6.54 5.45
CA ARG A 17 7.50 -6.27 5.39
C ARG A 17 8.15 -7.17 4.35
N ALA A 18 9.02 -6.58 3.52
CA ALA A 18 9.88 -7.32 2.60
C ALA A 18 11.33 -7.01 2.93
N GLN A 19 12.24 -7.85 2.47
CA GLN A 19 13.65 -7.57 2.58
C GLN A 19 13.98 -6.41 1.63
N TRP A 20 14.80 -5.47 2.07
CA TRP A 20 15.22 -4.36 1.23
C TRP A 20 16.02 -4.87 0.02
N ASP A 21 15.75 -4.31 -1.15
CA ASP A 21 16.45 -4.66 -2.38
C ASP A 21 16.55 -3.42 -3.25
N GLU A 22 17.74 -3.17 -3.80
CA GLU A 22 17.96 -1.95 -4.59
C GLU A 22 17.20 -1.95 -5.93
N SER A 23 16.71 -3.11 -6.39
CA SER A 23 15.96 -3.20 -7.63
C SER A 23 14.49 -2.81 -7.52
N TYR A 24 13.99 -2.63 -6.30
CA TYR A 24 12.57 -2.30 -6.09
C TYR A 24 12.28 -0.87 -6.51
N GLU A 25 11.07 -0.64 -7.00
CA GLU A 25 10.60 0.70 -7.34
C GLU A 25 10.01 1.36 -6.10
N TYR A 26 10.84 2.13 -5.41
CA TYR A 26 10.42 2.79 -4.16
C TYR A 26 9.74 4.13 -4.42
N ASP A 27 8.84 4.47 -3.54
CA ASP A 27 8.24 5.81 -3.43
C ASP A 27 7.35 6.21 -4.61
N ILE A 28 6.82 5.23 -5.33
CA ILE A 28 5.83 5.49 -6.39
C ILE A 28 4.66 4.52 -6.26
N PRO A 29 3.43 4.96 -6.53
CA PRO A 29 2.29 4.05 -6.58
C PRO A 29 2.43 3.07 -7.75
N ILE A 30 2.15 1.81 -7.48
CA ILE A 30 2.23 0.74 -8.48
C ILE A 30 0.83 0.17 -8.68
N GLU A 31 0.31 0.28 -9.89
CA GLU A 31 -1.02 -0.25 -10.21
C GLU A 31 -0.94 -1.75 -10.50
N ILE A 32 -1.84 -2.50 -9.89
CA ILE A 32 -1.93 -3.95 -10.07
C ILE A 32 -3.36 -4.25 -10.54
N ASN A 33 -3.51 -4.61 -11.81
CA ASN A 33 -4.80 -4.68 -12.48
C ASN A 33 -5.46 -6.06 -12.49
N ASP A 34 -4.69 -7.12 -12.29
CA ASP A 34 -5.23 -8.47 -12.35
C ASP A 34 -4.52 -9.41 -11.39
N TYR A 35 -5.09 -10.59 -11.23
CA TYR A 35 -4.58 -11.57 -10.28
C TYR A 35 -3.17 -12.05 -10.64
N ALA A 36 -2.90 -12.29 -11.92
CA ALA A 36 -1.58 -12.75 -12.36
C ALA A 36 -0.49 -11.72 -12.05
N SER A 37 -0.80 -10.42 -12.26
CA SER A 37 0.12 -9.34 -11.94
C SER A 37 0.34 -9.24 -10.43
N PHE A 38 -0.69 -9.47 -9.63
CA PHE A 38 -0.60 -9.45 -8.19
C PHE A 38 0.30 -10.58 -7.68
N GLU A 39 0.07 -11.79 -8.19
CA GLU A 39 0.91 -12.95 -7.83
C GLU A 39 2.37 -12.67 -8.19
N ASN A 40 2.60 -12.12 -9.37
CA ASN A 40 3.95 -11.76 -9.82
C ASN A 40 4.59 -10.70 -8.93
N PHE A 41 3.82 -9.67 -8.55
CA PHE A 41 4.28 -8.63 -7.63
C PHE A 41 4.72 -9.23 -6.29
N LEU A 42 3.91 -10.12 -5.72
CA LEU A 42 4.20 -10.74 -4.44
C LEU A 42 5.43 -11.66 -4.51
N ASN A 43 5.61 -12.36 -5.63
CA ASN A 43 6.79 -13.20 -5.82
C ASN A 43 8.07 -12.38 -6.00
N ASN A 44 7.96 -11.20 -6.60
CA ASN A 44 9.09 -10.29 -6.77
C ASN A 44 9.41 -9.48 -5.52
N HIS A 45 8.47 -9.43 -4.57
CA HIS A 45 8.65 -8.71 -3.30
C HIS A 45 8.24 -9.66 -2.16
N PRO A 46 9.07 -10.68 -1.87
CA PRO A 46 8.69 -11.73 -0.92
C PRO A 46 8.36 -11.19 0.47
N GLN A 47 7.32 -11.75 1.06
CA GLN A 47 6.81 -11.35 2.36
C GLN A 47 7.63 -11.99 3.47
N GLN A 48 8.04 -11.19 4.45
CA GLN A 48 8.80 -11.69 5.60
C GLN A 48 7.93 -11.94 6.83
N ASP A 49 6.79 -11.28 6.93
CA ASP A 49 5.95 -11.33 8.12
C ASP A 49 4.55 -11.86 7.89
N MET A 50 4.30 -12.43 6.72
CA MET A 50 3.02 -13.09 6.43
C MET A 50 3.18 -14.06 5.26
N GLU A 51 2.18 -14.93 5.09
CA GLU A 51 2.21 -15.91 4.02
C GLU A 51 1.58 -15.35 2.75
N ILE A 52 2.18 -15.68 1.60
CA ILE A 52 1.66 -15.24 0.30
C ILE A 52 0.23 -15.73 0.07
N GLU A 53 -0.09 -16.96 0.55
CA GLU A 53 -1.42 -17.53 0.39
C GLU A 53 -2.51 -16.67 1.04
N ASP A 54 -2.20 -16.04 2.17
CA ASP A 54 -3.17 -15.19 2.87
C ASP A 54 -3.51 -13.96 2.03
N LEU A 55 -2.53 -13.37 1.36
CA LEU A 55 -2.75 -12.24 0.47
C LEU A 55 -3.49 -12.65 -0.78
N LEU A 56 -3.18 -13.80 -1.36
CA LEU A 56 -3.84 -14.28 -2.56
C LEU A 56 -5.29 -14.71 -2.31
N LYS A 57 -5.62 -15.09 -1.08
CA LYS A 57 -7.01 -15.36 -0.69
C LYS A 57 -7.78 -14.08 -0.47
N LYS A 58 -7.14 -13.09 0.15
CA LYS A 58 -7.76 -11.80 0.44
C LYS A 58 -8.13 -11.07 -0.85
N PHE A 59 -7.23 -11.09 -1.83
CA PHE A 59 -7.43 -10.45 -3.12
C PHE A 59 -7.33 -11.53 -4.21
N ASN A 60 -8.38 -12.33 -4.30
CA ASN A 60 -8.41 -13.47 -5.21
C ASN A 60 -8.78 -13.06 -6.64
N GLU A 61 -8.86 -14.05 -7.54
CA GLU A 61 -9.16 -13.78 -8.94
C GLU A 61 -10.49 -13.07 -9.14
N ASP A 62 -11.53 -13.48 -8.39
CA ASP A 62 -12.85 -12.83 -8.48
C ASP A 62 -12.80 -11.37 -8.03
N PHE A 63 -11.96 -11.06 -7.05
CA PHE A 63 -11.79 -9.69 -6.57
C PHE A 63 -11.45 -8.73 -7.72
N PHE A 64 -10.59 -9.16 -8.63
CA PHE A 64 -10.12 -8.30 -9.72
C PHE A 64 -11.15 -8.06 -10.82
N ASN A 65 -12.29 -8.73 -10.78
CA ASN A 65 -13.37 -8.46 -11.73
C ASN A 65 -13.91 -7.03 -11.60
N GLU A 66 -14.02 -6.54 -10.37
CA GLU A 66 -14.58 -5.22 -10.10
C GLU A 66 -13.60 -4.26 -9.42
N ASN A 67 -12.45 -4.75 -9.01
CA ASN A 67 -11.49 -3.99 -8.22
C ASN A 67 -10.08 -4.13 -8.75
N LEU A 68 -9.21 -3.22 -8.31
CA LEU A 68 -7.78 -3.35 -8.56
C LEU A 68 -7.01 -2.93 -7.32
N LEU A 69 -5.70 -3.08 -7.36
CA LEU A 69 -4.85 -2.72 -6.23
C LEU A 69 -3.85 -1.64 -6.63
N TYR A 70 -3.52 -0.79 -5.67
CA TYR A 70 -2.35 0.09 -5.74
C TYR A 70 -1.40 -0.30 -4.62
N ALA A 71 -0.16 -0.57 -4.96
CA ALA A 71 0.89 -0.88 -4.00
C ALA A 71 1.87 0.27 -3.89
N TYR A 72 2.45 0.43 -2.73
CA TYR A 72 3.49 1.44 -2.48
C TYR A 72 4.59 0.79 -1.66
N ILE A 73 5.83 0.94 -2.11
CA ILE A 73 6.98 0.34 -1.44
C ILE A 73 7.85 1.47 -0.88
N LYS A 74 8.09 1.45 0.41
CA LYS A 74 8.94 2.45 1.05
C LYS A 74 10.21 1.80 1.58
N SER A 75 11.35 2.42 1.26
CA SER A 75 12.64 2.04 1.82
C SER A 75 12.74 2.56 3.25
N GLU A 76 13.03 1.69 4.20
CA GLU A 76 13.22 2.07 5.59
C GLU A 76 14.64 1.77 6.05
N PRO A 77 15.30 2.73 6.71
CA PRO A 77 16.65 2.50 7.21
C PRO A 77 16.71 1.58 8.42
N SER A 78 15.55 1.26 9.00
CA SER A 78 15.45 0.38 10.15
C SER A 78 14.25 -0.55 9.99
N GLY A 79 14.45 -1.84 10.25
CA GLY A 79 13.39 -2.84 10.19
C GLY A 79 12.33 -2.66 11.28
N SER A 80 12.62 -1.87 12.31
CA SER A 80 11.64 -1.57 13.36
C SER A 80 10.67 -0.45 12.97
N ASN A 81 10.95 0.29 11.90
CA ASN A 81 10.00 1.28 11.40
C ASN A 81 8.83 0.56 10.75
N LYS A 82 7.63 1.09 10.92
CA LYS A 82 6.41 0.50 10.36
C LYS A 82 5.72 1.49 9.43
N LEU A 83 5.07 0.95 8.41
CA LEU A 83 4.25 1.73 7.49
C LEU A 83 2.92 1.01 7.33
N GLU A 84 1.83 1.73 7.53
CA GLU A 84 0.49 1.15 7.43
C GLU A 84 -0.39 1.98 6.49
N ALA A 85 -1.16 1.29 5.68
CA ALA A 85 -2.17 1.93 4.85
C ALA A 85 -3.26 2.49 5.77
N ASP A 86 -3.59 3.76 5.58
CA ASP A 86 -4.66 4.41 6.33
C ASP A 86 -5.93 4.41 5.48
N LYS A 87 -5.98 5.28 4.49
CA LYS A 87 -7.11 5.35 3.57
C LYS A 87 -6.67 5.96 2.24
N ALA A 88 -7.43 5.67 1.19
CA ALA A 88 -7.25 6.35 -0.08
C ALA A 88 -8.42 7.31 -0.27
N ILE A 89 -8.15 8.52 -0.73
CA ILE A 89 -9.19 9.52 -0.99
C ILE A 89 -9.04 10.07 -2.40
N ILE A 90 -10.07 10.70 -2.91
CA ILE A 90 -10.02 11.37 -4.20
C ILE A 90 -10.33 12.84 -4.02
N GLU A 91 -9.43 13.70 -4.51
CA GLU A 91 -9.58 15.15 -4.50
C GLU A 91 -9.22 15.70 -5.88
N ASN A 92 -10.16 16.35 -6.54
CA ASN A 92 -9.91 17.03 -7.82
C ASN A 92 -9.25 16.13 -8.86
N GLY A 93 -9.73 14.90 -8.99
CA GLY A 93 -9.20 13.95 -9.97
C GLY A 93 -7.91 13.27 -9.55
N THR A 94 -7.45 13.48 -8.33
CA THR A 94 -6.24 12.86 -7.81
C THR A 94 -6.61 11.82 -6.74
N LEU A 95 -6.14 10.60 -6.92
CA LEU A 95 -6.24 9.55 -5.91
C LEU A 95 -5.03 9.68 -4.98
N ILE A 96 -5.30 9.86 -3.71
CA ILE A 96 -4.25 10.02 -2.70
C ILE A 96 -4.22 8.79 -1.79
N LEU A 97 -3.11 8.08 -1.81
CA LEU A 97 -2.90 6.90 -0.96
C LEU A 97 -2.28 7.39 0.35
N LYS A 98 -3.08 7.43 1.41
CA LYS A 98 -2.62 7.93 2.71
C LYS A 98 -2.10 6.80 3.57
N MET A 99 -0.92 6.99 4.12
CA MET A 99 -0.24 6.01 4.94
C MET A 99 0.26 6.66 6.22
N SER A 100 0.37 5.86 7.28
CA SER A 100 0.94 6.30 8.55
C SER A 100 2.26 5.59 8.78
N ARG A 101 3.28 6.34 9.18
CA ARG A 101 4.63 5.83 9.41
C ARG A 101 4.98 5.96 10.88
N TYR A 102 5.47 4.87 11.46
CA TYR A 102 5.83 4.80 12.88
C TYR A 102 7.31 4.50 13.01
N VAL A 103 8.05 5.43 13.62
CA VAL A 103 9.49 5.29 13.85
C VAL A 103 9.73 5.25 15.35
N PRO A 104 10.22 4.13 15.89
CA PRO A 104 10.50 4.06 17.33
C PRO A 104 11.70 4.93 17.68
N GLU A 105 11.77 5.34 18.93
CA GLU A 105 12.87 6.15 19.44
C GLU A 105 14.21 5.42 19.28
N ILE A 106 14.20 4.11 19.54
CA ILE A 106 15.38 3.26 19.35
C ILE A 106 15.03 2.24 18.28
N GLY A 107 15.73 2.32 17.16
CA GLY A 107 15.50 1.42 16.05
C GLY A 107 16.60 0.38 15.89
N THR A 108 16.38 -0.54 14.94
CA THR A 108 17.37 -1.53 14.56
C THR A 108 18.23 -1.00 13.42
N ALA A 109 19.36 -1.63 13.16
CA ALA A 109 20.32 -1.17 12.14
C ALA A 109 20.19 -1.94 10.83
N ASP A 110 19.05 -2.54 10.59
CA ASP A 110 18.77 -3.32 9.38
C ASP A 110 17.80 -2.57 8.46
N MET A 111 18.12 -2.54 7.18
CA MET A 111 17.22 -1.95 6.19
C MET A 111 16.04 -2.87 5.91
N ALA A 112 14.88 -2.29 5.61
CA ALA A 112 13.70 -3.05 5.25
C ALA A 112 12.92 -2.33 4.16
N ALA A 113 12.07 -3.06 3.47
CA ALA A 113 11.09 -2.50 2.57
C ALA A 113 9.71 -2.73 3.20
N ARG A 114 8.90 -1.67 3.26
CA ARG A 114 7.53 -1.77 3.75
C ARG A 114 6.58 -1.60 2.57
N VAL A 115 5.64 -2.51 2.45
CA VAL A 115 4.69 -2.53 1.34
C VAL A 115 3.30 -2.30 1.88
N CYS A 116 2.61 -1.30 1.30
CA CYS A 116 1.21 -1.05 1.57
C CYS A 116 0.40 -1.31 0.31
N ILE A 117 -0.74 -1.98 0.46
CA ILE A 117 -1.61 -2.34 -0.66
C ILE A 117 -3.00 -1.78 -0.38
N PHE A 118 -3.53 -1.04 -1.35
CA PHE A 118 -4.87 -0.44 -1.27
C PHE A 118 -5.77 -1.08 -2.31
N ALA A 119 -6.94 -1.55 -1.89
CA ALA A 119 -7.94 -2.14 -2.78
C ALA A 119 -8.98 -1.08 -3.14
N ILE A 120 -9.18 -0.84 -4.43
CA ILE A 120 -10.03 0.25 -4.93
C ILE A 120 -10.98 -0.31 -5.99
N GLU A 121 -12.26 0.08 -5.94
CA GLU A 121 -13.21 -0.29 -6.98
C GLU A 121 -12.87 0.41 -8.28
N ARG A 122 -12.91 -0.33 -9.39
CA ARG A 122 -12.59 0.21 -10.71
C ARG A 122 -13.45 1.39 -11.10
N ASP A 123 -14.74 1.35 -10.77
CA ASP A 123 -15.66 2.43 -11.11
C ASP A 123 -15.26 3.76 -10.46
N THR A 124 -14.70 3.69 -9.26
CA THR A 124 -14.22 4.86 -8.53
C THR A 124 -13.12 5.59 -9.29
N LEU A 125 -12.34 4.86 -10.07
CA LEU A 125 -11.18 5.40 -10.78
C LEU A 125 -11.53 6.11 -12.09
N ASN A 126 -12.79 6.07 -12.54
CA ASN A 126 -13.20 6.71 -13.79
C ASN A 126 -12.94 8.22 -13.79
N GLN A 127 -12.89 8.85 -12.62
CA GLN A 127 -12.67 10.28 -12.49
C GLN A 127 -11.25 10.63 -12.05
N VAL A 128 -10.36 9.63 -11.99
CA VAL A 128 -8.99 9.81 -11.51
C VAL A 128 -8.03 9.96 -12.69
N SER A 129 -7.22 11.03 -12.67
CA SER A 129 -6.19 11.26 -13.67
C SER A 129 -4.78 11.13 -13.11
N THR A 130 -4.61 11.22 -11.79
CA THR A 130 -3.31 11.20 -11.14
C THR A 130 -3.40 10.38 -9.84
N VAL A 131 -2.35 9.64 -9.53
CA VAL A 131 -2.25 8.89 -8.26
C VAL A 131 -0.99 9.34 -7.54
N ILE A 132 -1.13 9.73 -6.29
CA ILE A 132 0.01 10.12 -5.44
C ILE A 132 -0.07 9.42 -4.09
N ALA A 133 1.03 9.44 -3.37
CA ALA A 133 1.12 8.89 -2.02
C ALA A 133 1.36 10.02 -1.02
N ASN A 134 0.80 9.90 0.17
CA ASN A 134 1.00 10.84 1.25
C ASN A 134 1.26 10.06 2.53
N ILE A 135 2.42 10.30 3.14
CA ILE A 135 2.83 9.59 4.33
C ILE A 135 2.89 10.57 5.50
N ALA A 136 2.15 10.26 6.56
CA ALA A 136 2.17 11.03 7.79
C ALA A 136 2.99 10.28 8.84
N ASP A 137 3.94 10.99 9.46
CA ASP A 137 4.73 10.42 10.56
C ASP A 137 3.90 10.44 11.83
N GLU A 138 3.84 9.30 12.51
CA GLU A 138 3.08 9.14 13.74
C GLU A 138 3.98 8.78 14.90
N GLU A 139 3.54 9.07 16.10
CA GLU A 139 4.24 8.66 17.31
C GLU A 139 3.80 7.27 17.74
N TRP A 140 4.73 6.52 18.33
CA TRP A 140 4.42 5.21 18.90
C TRP A 140 3.54 5.32 20.13
#